data_8a570ed762229757ebfbbd7c4a1993c4
#
_entry.id   8a570ed762229757ebfbbd7c4a1993c4
#
_cell.length_a   1.000
_cell.length_b   1.000
_cell.length_c   1.000
_cell.angle_alpha   90.00
_cell.angle_beta   90.00
_cell.angle_gamma   90.00
#
_symmetry.space_group_name_H-M   'P 1'
#
loop_
_entity.id
_entity.type
_entity.pdbx_description
1 polymer ?
#
loop_
_entity_poly.entity_id
_entity_poly.type
_entity_poly.pdbx_seq_one_letter_code
_entity_poly.pdbx_strand_id
1 'polypeptide(L)'
;MESAWNRSVLRTNNERLLLDRLRNDGATSRAELARLTGLSKPTVSTALGRLEHGGLVREIGKQAVAGRGRSPVLYEADPTAGYAFGVDVGRSWIRVGLADLDGTVVGRADEPNPAADADGIGDPVPAQAPRAGGGGRGGWGRGP
;
A
#
# COMPACT_ATOMS: atom_id res chain seq x y z
N MET A 1 28.27 -12.00 21.13
CA MET A 1 27.86 -10.73 20.46
C MET A 1 26.79 -11.03 19.43
N GLU A 2 25.59 -11.36 19.88
CA GLU A 2 24.44 -11.42 18.95
C GLU A 2 24.12 -10.01 18.51
N SER A 3 24.41 -9.75 17.28
CA SER A 3 24.54 -8.42 16.74
C SER A 3 23.18 -7.69 16.71
N ALA A 4 23.22 -6.37 16.91
CA ALA A 4 22.10 -5.45 16.73
C ALA A 4 21.41 -5.67 15.37
N TRP A 5 22.17 -6.17 14.36
CA TRP A 5 21.70 -6.56 13.04
C TRP A 5 20.66 -7.70 13.09
N ASN A 6 20.90 -8.75 13.88
CA ASN A 6 19.99 -9.90 13.99
C ASN A 6 18.63 -9.48 14.60
N ARG A 7 18.65 -8.60 15.61
CA ARG A 7 17.44 -8.05 16.22
C ARG A 7 16.65 -7.15 15.26
N SER A 8 17.33 -6.38 14.41
CA SER A 8 16.68 -5.55 13.40
C SER A 8 15.96 -6.40 12.34
N VAL A 9 16.61 -7.45 11.84
CA VAL A 9 16.02 -8.38 10.85
C VAL A 9 14.81 -9.10 11.44
N LEU A 10 14.89 -9.60 12.68
CA LEU A 10 13.76 -10.25 13.34
C LEU A 10 12.58 -9.30 13.56
N ARG A 11 12.85 -8.04 13.88
CA ARG A 11 11.78 -7.01 14.02
C ARG A 11 11.09 -6.76 12.69
N THR A 12 11.84 -6.52 11.62
CA THR A 12 11.31 -6.29 10.29
C THR A 12 10.48 -7.48 9.80
N ASN A 13 10.92 -8.72 10.10
CA ASN A 13 10.16 -9.92 9.76
C ASN A 13 8.83 -10.00 10.52
N ASN A 14 8.80 -9.66 11.80
CA ASN A 14 7.56 -9.64 12.58
C ASN A 14 6.57 -8.57 12.07
N GLU A 15 7.06 -7.37 11.79
CA GLU A 15 6.26 -6.28 11.22
C GLU A 15 5.67 -6.68 9.86
N ARG A 16 6.50 -7.26 8.98
CA ARG A 16 6.05 -7.77 7.68
C ARG A 16 5.01 -8.87 7.82
N LEU A 17 5.24 -9.84 8.70
CA LEU A 17 4.29 -10.94 8.95
C LEU A 17 2.93 -10.41 9.41
N LEU A 18 2.89 -9.42 10.29
CA LEU A 18 1.64 -8.81 10.75
C LEU A 18 0.95 -8.03 9.63
N LEU A 19 1.71 -7.26 8.86
CA LEU A 19 1.17 -6.49 7.73
C LEU A 19 0.58 -7.41 6.65
N ASP A 20 1.29 -8.49 6.30
CA ASP A 20 0.82 -9.48 5.34
C ASP A 20 -0.48 -10.15 5.82
N ARG A 21 -0.59 -10.44 7.13
CA ARG A 21 -1.84 -10.98 7.72
C ARG A 21 -2.98 -9.97 7.62
N LEU A 22 -2.76 -8.73 8.02
CA LEU A 22 -3.79 -7.70 7.94
C LEU A 22 -4.27 -7.44 6.50
N ARG A 23 -3.37 -7.55 5.52
CA ARG A 23 -3.74 -7.42 4.10
C ARG A 23 -4.53 -8.60 3.57
N ASN A 24 -4.17 -9.81 3.96
CA ASN A 24 -4.81 -11.04 3.44
C ASN A 24 -6.11 -11.39 4.19
N ASP A 25 -6.13 -11.20 5.49
CA ASP A 25 -7.23 -11.64 6.36
C ASP A 25 -8.20 -10.48 6.69
N GLY A 26 -7.82 -9.24 6.37
CA GLY A 26 -8.59 -8.03 6.69
C GLY A 26 -8.44 -7.59 8.14
N ALA A 27 -9.40 -6.79 8.59
CA ALA A 27 -9.39 -6.18 9.91
C ALA A 27 -9.35 -7.22 11.04
N THR A 28 -8.36 -7.11 11.91
CA THR A 28 -8.03 -8.16 12.89
C THR A 28 -7.60 -7.56 14.24
N SER A 29 -7.92 -8.25 15.33
CA SER A 29 -7.50 -7.83 16.67
C SER A 29 -6.08 -8.28 17.01
N ARG A 30 -5.43 -7.60 18.01
CA ARG A 30 -4.12 -8.01 18.52
C ARG A 30 -4.08 -9.45 19.00
N ALA A 31 -5.15 -9.90 19.67
CA ALA A 31 -5.23 -11.26 20.18
C ALA A 31 -5.30 -12.28 19.06
N GLU A 32 -6.06 -11.99 18.03
CA GLU A 32 -6.20 -12.86 16.87
C GLU A 32 -4.90 -12.89 16.04
N LEU A 33 -4.25 -11.74 15.84
CA LEU A 33 -2.91 -11.69 15.22
C LEU A 33 -1.90 -12.55 15.96
N ALA A 34 -1.88 -12.50 17.29
CA ALA A 34 -1.01 -13.35 18.09
C ALA A 34 -1.30 -14.85 17.86
N ARG A 35 -2.58 -15.22 17.78
CA ARG A 35 -3.01 -16.59 17.50
C ARG A 35 -2.59 -17.04 16.09
N LEU A 36 -2.83 -16.21 15.07
CA LEU A 36 -2.58 -16.54 13.68
C LEU A 36 -1.06 -16.61 13.34
N THR A 37 -0.26 -15.80 14.01
CA THR A 37 1.17 -15.70 13.73
C THR A 37 2.05 -16.53 14.67
N GLY A 38 1.51 -17.00 15.80
CA GLY A 38 2.29 -17.64 16.85
C GLY A 38 3.19 -16.70 17.64
N LEU A 39 3.13 -15.40 17.37
CA LEU A 39 3.91 -14.40 18.10
C LEU A 39 3.34 -14.14 19.51
N SER A 40 4.21 -13.80 20.45
CA SER A 40 3.75 -13.39 21.79
C SER A 40 2.95 -12.09 21.73
N LYS A 41 1.97 -11.92 22.63
CA LYS A 41 1.17 -10.69 22.75
C LYS A 41 2.02 -9.41 22.86
N PRO A 42 3.10 -9.36 23.65
CA PRO A 42 3.99 -8.20 23.67
C PRO A 42 4.68 -7.92 22.34
N THR A 43 5.11 -8.99 21.62
CA THR A 43 5.73 -8.85 20.30
C THR A 43 4.76 -8.27 19.30
N VAL A 44 3.52 -8.77 19.25
CA VAL A 44 2.45 -8.22 18.39
C VAL A 44 2.18 -6.76 18.72
N SER A 45 2.02 -6.42 20.00
CA SER A 45 1.75 -5.04 20.41
C SER A 45 2.87 -4.08 20.01
N THR A 46 4.12 -4.49 20.15
CA THR A 46 5.28 -3.68 19.78
C THR A 46 5.37 -3.50 18.26
N ALA A 47 5.17 -4.57 17.48
CA ALA A 47 5.25 -4.52 16.03
C ALA A 47 4.08 -3.72 15.43
N LEU A 48 2.83 -3.93 15.92
CA LEU A 48 1.69 -3.12 15.52
C LEU A 48 1.88 -1.63 15.81
N GLY A 49 2.37 -1.29 17.00
CA GLY A 49 2.62 0.12 17.35
C GLY A 49 3.60 0.81 16.40
N ARG A 50 4.59 0.06 15.87
CA ARG A 50 5.52 0.59 14.86
C ARG A 50 4.88 0.74 13.50
N LEU A 51 4.10 -0.25 13.06
CA LEU A 51 3.35 -0.19 11.81
C LEU A 51 2.37 0.97 11.83
N GLU A 52 1.68 1.19 12.94
CA GLU A 52 0.76 2.31 13.16
C GLU A 52 1.50 3.65 13.14
N HIS A 53 2.63 3.75 13.87
CA HIS A 53 3.48 4.95 13.84
C HIS A 53 4.03 5.24 12.44
N GLY A 54 4.33 4.21 11.66
CA GLY A 54 4.73 4.31 10.25
C GLY A 54 3.58 4.57 9.28
N GLY A 55 2.33 4.65 9.74
CA GLY A 55 1.15 4.88 8.92
C GLY A 55 0.74 3.68 8.04
N LEU A 56 1.34 2.50 8.25
CA LEU A 56 1.06 1.30 7.45
C LEU A 56 -0.17 0.53 7.94
N VAL A 57 -0.57 0.77 9.18
CA VAL A 57 -1.71 0.14 9.85
C VAL A 57 -2.48 1.21 10.61
N ARG A 58 -3.79 1.09 10.66
CA ARG A 58 -4.66 1.98 11.44
C ARG A 58 -5.66 1.21 12.29
N GLU A 59 -6.05 1.81 13.40
CA GLU A 59 -7.17 1.36 14.21
C GLU A 59 -8.50 1.78 13.57
N ILE A 60 -9.42 0.82 13.37
CA ILE A 60 -10.71 1.10 12.72
C ILE A 60 -11.91 1.01 13.66
N GLY A 61 -11.67 0.82 14.95
CA GLY A 61 -12.72 0.76 15.95
C GLY A 61 -12.71 -0.52 16.77
N LYS A 62 -13.86 -0.85 17.33
CA LYS A 62 -14.03 -2.00 18.22
C LYS A 62 -15.00 -3.00 17.61
N GLN A 63 -14.64 -4.27 17.66
CA GLN A 63 -15.54 -5.34 17.27
C GLN A 63 -16.69 -5.45 18.30
N ALA A 64 -17.94 -5.46 17.82
CA ALA A 64 -19.07 -5.75 18.68
C ALA A 64 -18.99 -7.23 19.14
N VAL A 65 -18.91 -7.45 20.45
CA VAL A 65 -18.92 -8.78 21.04
C VAL A 65 -20.20 -8.92 21.86
N ALA A 66 -20.98 -9.94 21.53
CA ALA A 66 -22.13 -10.31 22.35
C ALA A 66 -21.62 -10.90 23.67
N GLY A 67 -21.79 -10.18 24.78
CA GLY A 67 -21.43 -10.67 26.11
C GLY A 67 -20.74 -9.62 27.00
N ARG A 68 -20.45 -10.02 28.26
CA ARG A 68 -19.70 -9.20 29.23
C ARG A 68 -18.21 -9.28 28.91
N GLY A 69 -17.68 -8.27 28.24
CA GLY A 69 -16.25 -8.14 27.96
C GLY A 69 -15.92 -6.85 27.24
N ARG A 70 -14.65 -6.41 27.33
CA ARG A 70 -14.17 -5.25 26.59
C ARG A 70 -14.05 -5.64 25.11
N SER A 71 -14.78 -4.96 24.24
CA SER A 71 -14.69 -5.16 22.80
C SER A 71 -13.25 -4.98 22.31
N PRO A 72 -12.70 -5.95 21.58
CA PRO A 72 -11.34 -5.83 21.05
C PRO A 72 -11.26 -4.71 20.02
N VAL A 73 -10.13 -4.02 20.04
CA VAL A 73 -9.77 -3.05 19.02
C VAL A 73 -9.34 -3.80 17.77
N LEU A 74 -9.84 -3.37 16.61
CA LEU A 74 -9.47 -3.90 15.30
C LEU A 74 -8.48 -3.00 14.61
N TYR A 75 -7.57 -3.61 13.90
CA TYR A 75 -6.53 -2.99 13.09
C TYR A 75 -6.67 -3.48 11.65
N GLU A 76 -6.41 -2.62 10.71
CA GLU A 76 -6.30 -2.97 9.30
C GLU A 76 -5.04 -2.35 8.67
N ALA A 77 -4.56 -2.93 7.57
CA ALA A 77 -3.54 -2.29 6.75
C ALA A 77 -4.15 -1.05 6.09
N ASP A 78 -3.40 0.05 6.06
CA ASP A 78 -3.84 1.26 5.37
C ASP A 78 -3.40 1.22 3.91
N PRO A 79 -4.30 1.01 2.94
CA PRO A 79 -3.94 0.95 1.53
C PRO A 79 -3.39 2.27 1.01
N THR A 80 -3.71 3.39 1.67
CA THR A 80 -3.25 4.72 1.29
C THR A 80 -1.89 5.11 1.86
N ALA A 81 -1.26 4.21 2.64
CA ALA A 81 0.08 4.43 3.22
C ALA A 81 1.20 4.58 2.17
N GLY A 82 0.92 4.20 0.93
CA GLY A 82 1.84 4.34 -0.20
C GLY A 82 1.15 4.08 -1.53
N TYR A 83 1.88 4.34 -2.60
CA TYR A 83 1.38 4.12 -3.95
C TYR A 83 2.44 3.44 -4.81
N ALA A 84 1.99 2.59 -5.73
CA ALA A 84 2.78 2.01 -6.79
C ALA A 84 2.54 2.78 -8.08
N PHE A 85 3.62 3.08 -8.79
CA PHE A 85 3.61 3.80 -10.04
C PHE A 85 4.09 2.87 -11.16
N GLY A 86 3.30 2.74 -12.21
CA GLY A 86 3.62 1.94 -13.38
C GLY A 86 3.61 2.79 -14.65
N VAL A 87 4.57 2.54 -15.54
CA VAL A 87 4.65 3.20 -16.85
C VAL A 87 4.77 2.13 -17.92
N ASP A 88 3.90 2.22 -18.92
CA ASP A 88 3.98 1.45 -20.16
C ASP A 88 4.32 2.39 -21.31
N VAL A 89 5.45 2.16 -21.94
CA VAL A 89 5.92 2.95 -23.09
C VAL A 89 5.72 2.12 -24.36
N GLY A 90 4.57 2.34 -24.99
CA GLY A 90 4.27 1.78 -26.29
C GLY A 90 4.77 2.64 -27.46
N ARG A 91 4.66 2.10 -28.68
CA ARG A 91 5.09 2.83 -29.89
C ARG A 91 4.32 4.16 -30.06
N SER A 92 3.02 4.15 -29.88
CA SER A 92 2.15 5.31 -30.13
C SER A 92 1.67 6.03 -28.87
N TRP A 93 1.76 5.36 -27.71
CA TRP A 93 1.23 5.86 -26.45
C TRP A 93 2.17 5.55 -25.29
N ILE A 94 2.24 6.49 -24.37
CA ILE A 94 2.82 6.31 -23.04
C ILE A 94 1.64 6.27 -22.08
N ARG A 95 1.54 5.19 -21.29
CA ARG A 95 0.50 5.01 -20.29
C ARG A 95 1.09 5.01 -18.91
N VAL A 96 0.45 5.74 -18.02
CA VAL A 96 0.88 5.84 -16.62
C VAL A 96 -0.26 5.40 -15.73
N GLY A 97 0.03 4.56 -14.77
CA GLY A 97 -0.90 4.12 -13.73
C GLY A 97 -0.35 4.39 -12.35
N LEU A 98 -1.23 4.82 -11.45
CA LEU A 98 -0.96 4.94 -10.02
C LEU A 98 -1.95 4.03 -9.30
N ALA A 99 -1.45 3.14 -8.47
CA ALA A 99 -2.27 2.25 -7.64
C ALA A 99 -1.91 2.43 -6.16
N ASP A 100 -2.88 2.24 -5.29
CA ASP A 100 -2.63 2.11 -3.86
C ASP A 100 -1.97 0.76 -3.51
N LEU A 101 -1.67 0.53 -2.23
CA LEU A 101 -0.99 -0.69 -1.80
C LEU A 101 -1.86 -1.96 -1.92
N ASP A 102 -3.16 -1.84 -2.10
CA ASP A 102 -4.07 -2.95 -2.38
C ASP A 102 -4.23 -3.23 -3.88
N GLY A 103 -3.56 -2.42 -4.72
CA GLY A 103 -3.59 -2.56 -6.17
C GLY A 103 -4.78 -1.86 -6.83
N THR A 104 -5.56 -1.07 -6.07
CA THR A 104 -6.63 -0.26 -6.62
C THR A 104 -6.04 0.89 -7.42
N VAL A 105 -6.39 0.98 -8.69
CA VAL A 105 -5.91 2.07 -9.55
C VAL A 105 -6.61 3.37 -9.16
N VAL A 106 -5.84 4.32 -8.63
CA VAL A 106 -6.31 5.62 -8.13
C VAL A 106 -6.07 6.75 -9.13
N GLY A 107 -5.22 6.52 -10.15
CA GLY A 107 -4.97 7.49 -11.21
C GLY A 107 -4.45 6.83 -12.48
N ARG A 108 -4.76 7.42 -13.62
CA ARG A 108 -4.23 7.04 -14.94
C ARG A 108 -4.02 8.28 -15.79
N ALA A 109 -3.00 8.23 -16.65
CA ALA A 109 -2.78 9.20 -17.70
C ALA A 109 -2.28 8.45 -18.95
N ASP A 110 -2.82 8.83 -20.10
CA ASP A 110 -2.41 8.31 -21.41
C ASP A 110 -1.99 9.50 -22.26
N GLU A 111 -0.79 9.48 -22.80
CA GLU A 111 -0.23 10.53 -23.63
C GLU A 111 0.29 9.93 -24.94
N PRO A 112 0.12 10.61 -26.08
CA PRO A 112 0.76 10.19 -27.31
C PRO A 112 2.28 10.12 -27.12
N ASN A 113 2.90 9.07 -27.64
CA ASN A 113 4.35 8.97 -27.60
C ASN A 113 4.97 9.90 -28.66
N PRO A 114 5.62 10.99 -28.27
CA PRO A 114 6.18 11.93 -29.25
C PRO A 114 7.31 11.32 -30.09
N ALA A 115 7.90 10.20 -29.65
CA ALA A 115 8.90 9.46 -30.42
C ALA A 115 8.29 8.58 -31.51
N ALA A 116 6.95 8.45 -31.58
CA ALA A 116 6.29 7.65 -32.60
C ALA A 116 6.50 8.21 -34.01
N ASP A 117 6.63 9.53 -34.14
CA ASP A 117 6.80 10.25 -35.40
C ASP A 117 8.26 10.60 -35.72
N ALA A 118 9.18 10.24 -34.83
CA ALA A 118 10.61 10.48 -35.03
C ALA A 118 11.26 9.24 -35.70
N ASP A 119 11.36 9.28 -37.02
CA ASP A 119 12.37 8.52 -37.75
C ASP A 119 13.76 9.11 -37.39
N GLY A 120 14.27 8.70 -36.25
CA GLY A 120 15.60 9.10 -35.84
C GLY A 120 15.68 9.58 -34.40
N ILE A 121 16.65 9.10 -33.75
CA ILE A 121 17.28 9.46 -32.48
C ILE A 121 16.82 10.82 -31.97
N GLY A 122 15.78 10.84 -31.15
CA GLY A 122 15.30 12.06 -30.49
C GLY A 122 15.92 12.22 -29.11
N ASP A 123 16.27 13.45 -28.78
CA ASP A 123 16.80 13.86 -27.48
C ASP A 123 15.90 13.40 -26.31
N PRO A 124 16.46 13.07 -25.14
CA PRO A 124 15.67 12.65 -23.99
C PRO A 124 14.73 13.77 -23.56
N VAL A 125 13.41 13.49 -23.63
CA VAL A 125 12.38 14.38 -23.12
C VAL A 125 12.56 14.52 -21.60
N PRO A 126 12.70 15.75 -21.06
CA PRO A 126 12.81 15.94 -19.63
C PRO A 126 11.52 15.48 -18.95
N ALA A 127 11.62 14.55 -18.01
CA ALA A 127 10.52 14.07 -17.22
C ALA A 127 9.88 15.24 -16.43
N GLN A 128 8.77 15.74 -16.94
CA GLN A 128 7.91 16.62 -16.16
C GLN A 128 7.06 15.74 -15.24
N ALA A 129 7.31 15.85 -13.94
CA ALA A 129 6.45 15.21 -12.94
C ALA A 129 5.01 15.72 -13.12
N PRO A 130 3.99 14.81 -13.10
CA PRO A 130 2.61 15.23 -13.20
C PRO A 130 2.29 16.17 -12.03
N ARG A 131 1.85 17.38 -12.35
CA ARG A 131 1.34 18.31 -11.36
C ARG A 131 0.06 17.69 -10.76
N ALA A 132 0.03 17.52 -9.45
CA ALA A 132 -1.18 17.19 -8.72
C ALA A 132 -2.18 18.34 -8.94
N GLY A 133 -3.04 18.18 -9.93
CA GLY A 133 -4.09 19.12 -10.32
C GLY A 133 -5.43 18.59 -9.87
N GLY A 134 -6.14 19.43 -9.12
CA GLY A 134 -7.41 19.18 -8.48
C GLY A 134 -8.51 18.66 -9.38
N GLY A 135 -9.46 18.01 -8.73
CA GLY A 135 -10.65 17.33 -9.19
C GLY A 135 -11.32 17.85 -10.46
N GLY A 136 -11.33 17.02 -11.48
CA GLY A 136 -12.18 17.12 -12.63
C GLY A 136 -12.91 15.81 -12.85
N ARG A 137 -14.23 15.82 -12.66
CA ARG A 137 -15.12 14.71 -13.02
C ARG A 137 -15.11 14.58 -14.54
N GLY A 138 -14.38 13.61 -15.05
CA GLY A 138 -14.39 13.25 -16.47
C GLY A 138 -14.98 11.86 -16.66
N GLY A 139 -16.18 11.80 -17.27
CA GLY A 139 -16.91 10.57 -17.54
C GLY A 139 -16.15 9.65 -18.50
N TRP A 140 -16.20 8.37 -18.20
CA TRP A 140 -15.61 7.31 -18.99
C TRP A 140 -16.55 6.94 -20.14
N GLY A 141 -16.22 7.36 -21.35
CA GLY A 141 -16.84 6.87 -22.57
C GLY A 141 -16.33 5.46 -22.90
N ARG A 142 -17.26 4.50 -23.03
CA ARG A 142 -16.99 3.19 -23.63
C ARG A 142 -16.73 3.41 -25.12
N GLY A 143 -15.60 3.00 -25.61
CA GLY A 143 -15.33 2.85 -27.04
C GLY A 143 -15.34 1.37 -27.43
N PRO A 144 -15.60 1.07 -28.71
CA PRO A 144 -15.95 -0.25 -29.24
C PRO A 144 -14.84 -1.30 -29.13
#